data_b9121d8cceb826fe74531ae6ba08f948
#
_entry.id   b9121d8cceb826fe74531ae6ba08f948
#
_cell.length_a   1.000
_cell.length_b   1.000
_cell.length_c   1.000
_cell.angle_alpha   90.00
_cell.angle_beta   90.00
_cell.angle_gamma   90.00
#
_symmetry.space_group_name_H-M   'P 1'
#
loop_
_entity.id
_entity.type
_entity.pdbx_description
1 polymer ?
#
loop_
_entity_poly.entity_id
_entity_poly.type
_entity_poly.pdbx_seq_one_letter_code
_entity_poly.pdbx_strand_id
1 'polypeptide(L)'
;MTMADPIDAFLLVSFGGPEGPDEVIPFLERVTAGRGIPRERLELVGQHYFARGGISPINGHCRTLLAQLTDAFASADIDVPLYWGNRNSAPFLDDTVAQMHADGVKHAVAFVTSAYSSYSGCRQYRENI
;
A
#
# COMPACT_ATOMS: atom_id res chain seq x y z
N MET A 1 24.64 -22.84 -14.96
CA MET A 1 23.28 -22.51 -14.48
C MET A 1 23.34 -21.21 -13.69
N THR A 2 22.56 -20.26 -14.14
CA THR A 2 22.49 -18.97 -13.44
C THR A 2 21.51 -19.10 -12.29
N MET A 3 21.99 -18.91 -11.09
CA MET A 3 21.11 -18.86 -9.93
C MET A 3 20.44 -17.48 -9.87
N ALA A 4 19.15 -17.47 -9.61
CA ALA A 4 18.45 -16.21 -9.36
C ALA A 4 19.04 -15.55 -8.12
N ASP A 5 19.14 -14.22 -8.10
CA ASP A 5 19.56 -13.49 -6.92
C ASP A 5 18.60 -13.80 -5.77
N PRO A 6 19.11 -13.96 -4.55
CA PRO A 6 18.24 -14.22 -3.41
C PRO A 6 17.30 -13.03 -3.17
N ILE A 7 16.11 -13.34 -2.70
CA ILE A 7 15.17 -12.33 -2.24
C ILE A 7 15.71 -11.71 -0.97
N ASP A 8 15.82 -10.41 -0.92
CA ASP A 8 16.39 -9.68 0.21
C ASP A 8 15.40 -8.76 0.93
N ALA A 9 14.14 -8.69 0.45
CA ALA A 9 13.07 -7.96 1.13
C ALA A 9 11.69 -8.45 0.69
N PHE A 10 10.70 -8.24 1.55
CA PHE A 10 9.28 -8.43 1.25
C PHE A 10 8.57 -7.08 1.32
N LEU A 11 7.81 -6.73 0.30
CA LEU A 11 7.07 -5.48 0.23
C LEU A 11 5.57 -5.76 0.15
N LEU A 12 4.84 -5.35 1.18
CA LEU A 12 3.38 -5.36 1.18
C LEU A 12 2.89 -4.08 0.52
N VAL A 13 2.14 -4.21 -0.57
CA VAL A 13 1.61 -3.08 -1.35
C VAL A 13 0.10 -3.07 -1.26
N SER A 14 -0.47 -1.95 -0.86
CA SER A 14 -1.91 -1.79 -0.72
C SER A 14 -2.38 -0.46 -1.31
N PHE A 15 -3.69 -0.35 -1.46
CA PHE A 15 -4.34 0.85 -1.96
C PHE A 15 -4.27 1.99 -0.95
N GLY A 16 -4.38 1.66 0.33
CA GLY A 16 -4.45 2.63 1.41
C GLY A 16 -5.86 3.12 1.67
N GLY A 17 -5.99 3.93 2.72
CA GLY A 17 -7.26 4.52 3.10
C GLY A 17 -7.07 5.58 4.17
N PRO A 18 -8.07 6.45 4.39
CA PRO A 18 -7.99 7.47 5.43
C PRO A 18 -8.03 6.84 6.83
N GLU A 19 -7.30 7.43 7.75
CA GLU A 19 -7.29 7.02 9.16
C GLU A 19 -7.90 8.09 10.08
N GLY A 20 -8.59 9.05 9.52
CA GLY A 20 -9.32 10.08 10.25
C GLY A 20 -10.07 10.99 9.29
N PRO A 21 -11.03 11.78 9.80
CA PRO A 21 -11.84 12.67 8.94
C PRO A 21 -11.02 13.64 8.10
N ASP A 22 -9.91 14.14 8.63
CA ASP A 22 -9.06 15.11 7.94
C ASP A 22 -8.34 14.49 6.74
N GLU A 23 -8.24 13.18 6.68
CA GLU A 23 -7.55 12.47 5.59
C GLU A 23 -8.48 12.09 4.44
N VAL A 24 -9.80 12.16 4.64
CA VAL A 24 -10.78 11.63 3.65
C VAL A 24 -10.69 12.37 2.31
N ILE A 25 -10.82 13.68 2.32
CA ILE A 25 -10.81 14.46 1.07
C ILE A 25 -9.42 14.42 0.39
N PRO A 26 -8.30 14.61 1.10
CA PRO A 26 -6.97 14.44 0.50
C PRO A 26 -6.77 13.05 -0.10
N PHE A 27 -7.26 12.01 0.56
CA PHE A 27 -7.19 10.64 0.03
C PHE A 27 -7.98 10.52 -1.29
N LEU A 28 -9.21 11.02 -1.31
CA LEU A 28 -10.05 10.97 -2.51
C LEU A 28 -9.45 11.80 -3.66
N GLU A 29 -8.83 12.93 -3.35
CA GLU A 29 -8.12 13.74 -4.34
C GLU A 29 -6.96 12.96 -4.98
N ARG A 30 -6.21 12.22 -4.19
CA ARG A 30 -5.12 11.37 -4.71
C ARG A 30 -5.65 10.22 -5.58
N VAL A 31 -6.70 9.55 -5.12
CA VAL A 31 -7.32 8.44 -5.86
C VAL A 31 -7.84 8.88 -7.22
N THR A 32 -8.40 10.09 -7.30
CA THR A 32 -9.03 10.62 -8.51
C THR A 32 -8.15 11.58 -9.29
N ALA A 33 -6.88 11.70 -8.93
CA ALA A 33 -5.95 12.61 -9.59
C ALA A 33 -5.90 12.35 -11.10
N GLY A 34 -5.99 13.42 -11.89
CA GLY A 34 -5.98 13.36 -13.35
C GLY A 34 -7.31 12.98 -14.00
N ARG A 35 -8.37 12.70 -13.22
CA ARG A 35 -9.67 12.31 -13.74
C ARG A 35 -10.64 13.47 -13.89
N GLY A 36 -10.29 14.67 -13.42
CA GLY A 36 -11.15 15.84 -13.51
C GLY A 36 -12.44 15.75 -12.69
N ILE A 37 -12.43 15.02 -11.59
CA ILE A 37 -13.61 14.85 -10.74
C ILE A 37 -13.86 16.13 -9.94
N PRO A 38 -15.08 16.73 -10.00
CA PRO A 38 -15.39 17.94 -9.24
C PRO A 38 -15.32 17.71 -7.73
N ARG A 39 -14.97 18.76 -6.98
CA ARG A 39 -14.88 18.73 -5.53
C ARG A 39 -16.17 18.27 -4.87
N GLU A 40 -17.32 18.73 -5.38
CA GLU A 40 -18.63 18.36 -4.87
C GLU A 40 -18.89 16.86 -4.94
N ARG A 41 -18.39 16.21 -6.00
CA ARG A 41 -18.48 14.75 -6.13
C ARG A 41 -17.63 14.04 -5.11
N LEU A 42 -16.43 14.55 -4.85
CA LEU A 42 -15.55 14.01 -3.80
C LEU A 42 -16.18 14.12 -2.42
N GLU A 43 -16.84 15.26 -2.14
CA GLU A 43 -17.54 15.46 -0.87
C GLU A 43 -18.70 14.49 -0.70
N LEU A 44 -19.45 14.21 -1.76
CA LEU A 44 -20.51 13.19 -1.74
C LEU A 44 -19.97 11.81 -1.41
N VAL A 45 -18.91 11.40 -2.09
CA VAL A 45 -18.26 10.12 -1.80
C VAL A 45 -17.68 10.12 -0.39
N GLY A 46 -17.10 11.23 0.03
CA GLY A 46 -16.53 11.41 1.37
C GLY A 46 -17.55 11.19 2.49
N GLN A 47 -18.82 11.46 2.25
CA GLN A 47 -19.88 11.25 3.26
C GLN A 47 -19.97 9.79 3.70
N HIS A 48 -19.67 8.83 2.83
CA HIS A 48 -19.64 7.42 3.19
C HIS A 48 -18.54 7.13 4.20
N TYR A 49 -17.40 7.80 4.06
CA TYR A 49 -16.30 7.70 5.02
C TYR A 49 -16.64 8.41 6.33
N PHE A 50 -17.18 9.62 6.25
CA PHE A 50 -17.54 10.40 7.44
C PHE A 50 -18.60 9.70 8.29
N ALA A 51 -19.55 9.00 7.66
CA ALA A 51 -20.55 8.20 8.38
C ALA A 51 -19.93 7.10 9.23
N ARG A 52 -18.67 6.73 8.96
CA ARG A 52 -17.92 5.71 9.70
C ARG A 52 -16.72 6.31 10.43
N GLY A 53 -16.79 7.58 10.81
CA GLY A 53 -15.74 8.27 11.54
C GLY A 53 -14.54 8.71 10.69
N GLY A 54 -14.65 8.66 9.37
CA GLY A 54 -13.57 9.02 8.46
C GLY A 54 -12.42 8.03 8.41
N ILE A 55 -12.64 6.79 8.81
CA ILE A 55 -11.61 5.76 8.92
C ILE A 55 -11.96 4.58 8.00
N SER A 56 -11.00 4.19 7.17
CA SER A 56 -11.07 2.92 6.44
C SER A 56 -10.30 1.87 7.24
N PRO A 57 -10.80 0.63 7.35
CA PRO A 57 -10.09 -0.44 8.07
C PRO A 57 -8.87 -0.98 7.33
N ILE A 58 -8.62 -0.58 6.08
CA ILE A 58 -7.60 -1.21 5.23
C ILE A 58 -6.19 -1.10 5.82
N ASN A 59 -5.82 0.06 6.36
CA ASN A 59 -4.49 0.24 6.96
C ASN A 59 -4.34 -0.61 8.22
N GLY A 60 -5.38 -0.71 9.03
CA GLY A 60 -5.38 -1.60 10.19
C GLY A 60 -5.22 -3.06 9.80
N HIS A 61 -5.89 -3.50 8.74
CA HIS A 61 -5.72 -4.84 8.18
C HIS A 61 -4.29 -5.08 7.69
N CYS A 62 -3.69 -4.09 7.04
CA CYS A 62 -2.29 -4.19 6.59
C CYS A 62 -1.32 -4.31 7.75
N ARG A 63 -1.52 -3.56 8.83
CA ARG A 63 -0.68 -3.67 10.04
C ARG A 63 -0.79 -5.05 10.66
N THR A 64 -2.00 -5.59 10.76
CA THR A 64 -2.24 -6.94 11.30
C THR A 64 -1.57 -7.99 10.42
N LEU A 65 -1.76 -7.90 9.10
CA LEU A 65 -1.13 -8.82 8.15
C LEU A 65 0.39 -8.76 8.25
N LEU A 66 0.95 -7.56 8.31
CA LEU A 66 2.40 -7.37 8.41
C LEU A 66 2.97 -8.00 9.69
N ALA A 67 2.28 -7.82 10.81
CA ALA A 67 2.67 -8.43 12.08
C ALA A 67 2.62 -9.97 12.01
N GLN A 68 1.56 -10.52 11.43
CA GLN A 68 1.41 -11.96 11.25
C GLN A 68 2.47 -12.54 10.32
N LEU A 69 2.81 -11.84 9.24
CA LEU A 69 3.87 -12.25 8.32
C LEU A 69 5.24 -12.18 9.00
N THR A 70 5.49 -11.16 9.81
CA THR A 70 6.73 -11.03 10.57
C THR A 70 6.92 -12.24 11.49
N ASP A 71 5.87 -12.64 12.22
CA ASP A 71 5.91 -13.81 13.09
C ASP A 71 6.09 -15.10 12.29
N ALA A 72 5.39 -15.24 11.17
CA ALA A 72 5.50 -16.42 10.31
C ALA A 72 6.92 -16.56 9.72
N PHE A 73 7.52 -15.45 9.29
CA PHE A 73 8.88 -15.46 8.77
C PHE A 73 9.88 -15.86 9.85
N ALA A 74 9.72 -15.31 11.05
CA ALA A 74 10.59 -15.69 12.18
C ALA A 74 10.48 -17.18 12.50
N SER A 75 9.25 -17.72 12.51
CA SER A 75 8.99 -19.15 12.78
C SER A 75 9.55 -20.06 11.69
N ALA A 76 9.66 -19.58 10.47
CA ALA A 76 10.19 -20.34 9.33
C ALA A 76 11.70 -20.11 9.11
N ASP A 77 12.36 -19.36 9.99
CA ASP A 77 13.75 -18.96 9.86
C ASP A 77 14.04 -18.17 8.57
N ILE A 78 13.08 -17.39 8.12
CA ILE A 78 13.23 -16.51 6.97
C ILE A 78 13.69 -15.14 7.48
N ASP A 79 14.95 -14.81 7.23
CA ASP A 79 15.56 -13.54 7.65
C ASP A 79 15.49 -12.51 6.52
N VAL A 80 14.27 -12.06 6.24
CA VAL A 80 14.00 -11.09 5.18
C VAL A 80 13.18 -9.96 5.79
N PRO A 81 13.64 -8.70 5.68
CA PRO A 81 12.88 -7.56 6.21
C PRO A 81 11.57 -7.36 5.45
N LEU A 82 10.56 -6.93 6.19
CA LEU A 82 9.23 -6.64 5.64
C LEU A 82 9.02 -5.12 5.59
N TYR A 83 8.51 -4.67 4.46
CA TYR A 83 8.16 -3.28 4.21
C TYR A 83 6.68 -3.19 3.83
N TRP A 84 6.11 -2.03 4.05
CA TRP A 84 4.72 -1.76 3.68
C TRP A 84 4.61 -0.36 3.07
N GLY A 85 3.95 -0.27 1.92
CA GLY A 85 3.66 0.99 1.26
C GLY A 85 2.28 1.01 0.65
N ASN A 86 1.62 2.15 0.77
CA ASN A 86 0.31 2.38 0.18
C ASN A 86 0.43 3.31 -1.01
N ARG A 87 -0.46 3.11 -1.96
CA ARG A 87 -0.51 3.93 -3.15
C ARG A 87 -1.11 5.32 -2.87
N ASN A 88 -2.13 5.42 -2.03
CA ASN A 88 -2.94 6.63 -1.88
C ASN A 88 -2.98 7.20 -0.46
N SER A 89 -2.28 6.62 0.48
CA SER A 89 -2.19 7.12 1.86
C SER A 89 -0.88 6.71 2.51
N ALA A 90 -0.53 7.35 3.61
CA ALA A 90 0.69 6.98 4.34
C ALA A 90 0.58 5.56 4.95
N PRO A 91 1.67 4.81 5.05
CA PRO A 91 2.99 5.11 4.47
C PRO A 91 2.97 5.04 2.96
N PHE A 92 3.42 6.09 2.30
CA PHE A 92 3.37 6.14 0.84
C PHE A 92 4.38 5.19 0.20
N LEU A 93 3.94 4.52 -0.87
CA LEU A 93 4.77 3.55 -1.57
C LEU A 93 6.09 4.15 -2.06
N ASP A 94 6.06 5.36 -2.58
CA ASP A 94 7.28 6.05 -3.03
C ASP A 94 8.31 6.20 -1.91
N ASP A 95 7.85 6.60 -0.73
CA ASP A 95 8.72 6.75 0.44
C ASP A 95 9.27 5.40 0.90
N THR A 96 8.43 4.37 0.87
CA THR A 96 8.82 3.01 1.25
C THR A 96 9.88 2.46 0.28
N VAL A 97 9.68 2.64 -1.02
CA VAL A 97 10.65 2.18 -2.03
C VAL A 97 11.97 2.94 -1.89
N ALA A 98 11.91 4.25 -1.61
CA ALA A 98 13.11 5.04 -1.35
C ALA A 98 13.87 4.53 -0.12
N GLN A 99 13.16 4.16 0.95
CA GLN A 99 13.76 3.57 2.15
C GLN A 99 14.39 2.22 1.84
N MET A 100 13.71 1.36 1.07
CA MET A 100 14.28 0.08 0.64
C MET A 100 15.57 0.27 -0.14
N HIS A 101 15.59 1.24 -1.04
CA HIS A 101 16.81 1.57 -1.79
C HIS A 101 17.95 2.02 -0.88
N ALA A 102 17.64 2.90 0.08
CA ALA A 102 18.62 3.36 1.07
C ALA A 102 19.16 2.22 1.94
N ASP A 103 18.34 1.22 2.22
CA ASP A 103 18.70 0.03 2.99
C ASP A 103 19.49 -1.00 2.17
N GLY A 104 19.67 -0.77 0.88
CA GLY A 104 20.44 -1.65 0.00
C GLY A 104 19.65 -2.82 -0.58
N VAL A 105 18.33 -2.76 -0.56
CA VAL A 105 17.46 -3.80 -1.14
C VAL A 105 17.64 -3.81 -2.66
N LYS A 106 17.86 -5.01 -3.22
CA LYS A 106 18.08 -5.20 -4.66
C LYS A 106 17.03 -6.10 -5.31
N HIS A 107 16.45 -7.02 -4.55
CA HIS A 107 15.55 -8.02 -5.09
C HIS A 107 14.43 -8.33 -4.10
N ALA A 108 13.35 -7.59 -4.19
CA ALA A 108 12.20 -7.74 -3.31
C ALA A 108 11.07 -8.54 -3.97
N VAL A 109 10.32 -9.27 -3.13
CA VAL A 109 9.00 -9.78 -3.53
C VAL A 109 7.97 -8.76 -3.11
N ALA A 110 7.13 -8.32 -4.06
CA ALA A 110 6.01 -7.44 -3.78
C ALA A 110 4.71 -8.25 -3.75
N PHE A 111 3.98 -8.15 -2.65
CA PHE A 111 2.66 -8.75 -2.49
C PHE A 111 1.62 -7.64 -2.54
N VAL A 112 0.78 -7.67 -3.56
CA VAL A 112 -0.27 -6.67 -3.77
C VAL A 112 -1.59 -7.20 -3.27
N THR A 113 -2.30 -6.41 -2.46
CA THR A 113 -3.56 -6.84 -1.83
C THR A 113 -4.75 -6.89 -2.78
N SER A 114 -4.55 -6.62 -4.07
CA SER A 114 -5.61 -6.67 -5.08
C SER A 114 -5.84 -8.11 -5.54
N ALA A 115 -7.08 -8.58 -5.46
CA ALA A 115 -7.43 -9.95 -5.82
C ALA A 115 -7.63 -10.16 -7.32
N TYR A 116 -7.87 -9.11 -8.09
CA TYR A 116 -8.22 -9.19 -9.50
C TYR A 116 -7.32 -8.32 -10.35
N SER A 117 -7.03 -8.80 -11.55
CA SER A 117 -6.26 -8.03 -12.52
C SER A 117 -7.08 -6.87 -13.06
N SER A 118 -6.54 -5.65 -12.95
CA SER A 118 -7.16 -4.42 -13.45
C SER A 118 -6.07 -3.37 -13.62
N TYR A 119 -6.38 -2.26 -14.30
CA TYR A 119 -5.44 -1.15 -14.39
C TYR A 119 -5.09 -0.59 -13.01
N SER A 120 -6.11 -0.30 -12.20
CA SER A 120 -5.89 0.27 -10.86
C SER A 120 -5.28 -0.71 -9.87
N GLY A 121 -5.44 -2.02 -10.10
CA GLY A 121 -4.82 -3.05 -9.28
C GLY A 121 -3.40 -3.39 -9.73
N CYS A 122 -3.28 -4.30 -10.69
CA CYS A 122 -1.98 -4.87 -11.07
C CYS A 122 -1.11 -3.89 -11.87
N ARG A 123 -1.69 -3.25 -12.89
CA ARG A 123 -0.90 -2.44 -13.82
C ARG A 123 -0.39 -1.15 -13.18
N GLN A 124 -1.27 -0.45 -12.49
CA GLN A 124 -0.91 0.83 -11.88
C GLN A 124 0.09 0.65 -10.73
N TYR A 125 -0.01 -0.44 -9.96
CA TYR A 125 0.99 -0.75 -8.95
C TYR A 125 2.36 -1.01 -9.57
N ARG A 126 2.42 -1.71 -10.70
CA ARG A 126 3.68 -1.93 -11.41
C ARG A 126 4.29 -0.64 -11.93
N GLU A 127 3.48 0.31 -12.36
CA GLU A 127 3.95 1.61 -12.82
C GLU A 127 4.48 2.48 -11.67
N ASN A 128 4.02 2.23 -10.43
CA ASN A 128 4.43 2.98 -9.24
C ASN A 128 5.69 2.40 -8.56
N ILE A 129 6.09 1.19 -8.88
CA ILE A 129 7.27 0.53 -8.32
C ILE A 129 8.43 0.59 -9.32
#